data_4a34ed73d4f8146a50cd005d4ec10604
#
_entry.id   4a34ed73d4f8146a50cd005d4ec10604
#
_cell.length_a   1.000
_cell.length_b   1.000
_cell.length_c   1.000
_cell.angle_alpha   90.00
_cell.angle_beta   90.00
_cell.angle_gamma   90.00
#
_symmetry.space_group_name_H-M   'P 1'
#
loop_
_entity.id
_entity.type
_entity.pdbx_description
1 polymer ?
#
loop_
_entity_poly.entity_id
_entity_poly.type
_entity_poly.pdbx_seq_one_letter_code
_entity_poly.pdbx_strand_id
1 'polypeptide(L)'
;MISSILIEGFIYGIMVLGVFSTFRVLNFCDMTVDGSFPMGACVLAACLSSGLPPFIALLLAFCAGLFAGLITTVIYTQFKIPDLLAGILTMTMLYSVNLRIMSNKANVSFLKIPTLFSRLDAFFYDHFPNLDSQWGILIFLVIFVFILKGLIDLFYHTDLGLTMGALGANPQLIISQGVNPNVVRGIGICVSNGLAALAGAFAAMYNGFADVGMGTGVVVSGLASLMLGEFILRSNKITVQTTRVLIGSIIYRALMMLARSYGYKIRMTPNDLKLATGLLIILCLIITRTDCVERFKKWKSERNKNNAQNPADGGTK
;
A
#
# COMPACT_ATOMS: atom_id res chain seq x y z
N MET A 1 -10.16 15.76 -9.87
CA MET A 1 -8.78 15.29 -10.14
C MET A 1 -7.92 15.18 -8.89
N ILE A 2 -7.73 16.23 -8.09
CA ILE A 2 -6.96 16.17 -6.83
C ILE A 2 -7.65 15.24 -5.82
N SER A 3 -8.96 15.31 -5.68
CA SER A 3 -9.76 14.42 -4.81
C SER A 3 -9.53 12.95 -5.12
N SER A 4 -9.54 12.56 -6.41
CA SER A 4 -9.31 11.17 -6.84
C SER A 4 -7.90 10.67 -6.51
N ILE A 5 -6.86 11.52 -6.67
CA ILE A 5 -5.48 11.19 -6.29
C ILE A 5 -5.39 10.91 -4.78
N LEU A 6 -6.02 11.76 -3.97
CA LEU A 6 -6.00 11.60 -2.51
C LEU A 6 -6.76 10.35 -2.08
N ILE A 7 -7.96 10.11 -2.64
CA ILE A 7 -8.77 8.92 -2.35
C ILE A 7 -7.97 7.65 -2.68
N GLU A 8 -7.45 7.52 -3.91
CA GLU A 8 -6.61 6.39 -4.28
C GLU A 8 -5.35 6.31 -3.40
N GLY A 9 -4.70 7.44 -3.13
CA GLY A 9 -3.52 7.52 -2.28
C GLY A 9 -3.76 6.97 -0.88
N PHE A 10 -4.89 7.29 -0.26
CA PHE A 10 -5.25 6.77 1.06
C PHE A 10 -5.66 5.30 1.03
N ILE A 11 -6.46 4.86 0.04
CA ILE A 11 -6.85 3.46 -0.11
C ILE A 11 -5.61 2.56 -0.24
N TYR A 12 -4.73 2.88 -1.18
CA TYR A 12 -3.50 2.11 -1.35
C TYR A 12 -2.51 2.34 -0.20
N GLY A 13 -2.58 3.49 0.48
CA GLY A 13 -1.82 3.77 1.68
C GLY A 13 -2.07 2.76 2.81
N ILE A 14 -3.31 2.26 2.96
CA ILE A 14 -3.64 1.18 3.90
C ILE A 14 -2.85 -0.09 3.56
N MET A 15 -2.81 -0.48 2.29
CA MET A 15 -2.04 -1.63 1.84
C MET A 15 -0.53 -1.43 2.05
N VAL A 16 -0.01 -0.23 1.73
CA VAL A 16 1.42 0.08 1.89
C VAL A 16 1.83 0.06 3.37
N LEU A 17 0.94 0.42 4.31
CA LEU A 17 1.16 0.23 5.74
C LEU A 17 1.30 -1.25 6.12
N GLY A 18 0.53 -2.14 5.48
CA GLY A 18 0.72 -3.59 5.60
C GLY A 18 2.08 -4.04 5.07
N VAL A 19 2.43 -3.66 3.84
CA VAL A 19 3.71 -3.97 3.21
C VAL A 19 4.90 -3.41 4.03
N PHE A 20 4.75 -2.23 4.64
CA PHE A 20 5.75 -1.68 5.56
C PHE A 20 6.03 -2.64 6.73
N SER A 21 4.99 -3.26 7.30
CA SER A 21 5.13 -4.22 8.42
C SER A 21 5.95 -5.44 8.05
N THR A 22 5.71 -6.04 6.88
CA THR A 22 6.44 -7.23 6.43
C THR A 22 7.80 -6.88 5.85
N PHE A 23 7.85 -5.95 4.92
CA PHE A 23 9.08 -5.68 4.16
C PHE A 23 10.11 -4.88 4.97
N ARG A 24 9.66 -3.83 5.71
CA ARG A 24 10.59 -2.93 6.41
C ARG A 24 10.83 -3.35 7.86
N VAL A 25 9.79 -3.77 8.59
CA VAL A 25 9.90 -4.12 10.00
C VAL A 25 10.40 -5.53 10.18
N LEU A 26 9.82 -6.53 9.49
CA LEU A 26 10.20 -7.94 9.61
C LEU A 26 11.30 -8.39 8.65
N ASN A 27 11.66 -7.57 7.66
CA ASN A 27 12.58 -7.93 6.56
C ASN A 27 12.15 -9.23 5.86
N PHE A 28 10.86 -9.37 5.60
CA PHE A 28 10.19 -10.52 4.99
C PHE A 28 9.55 -10.11 3.66
N CYS A 29 9.89 -10.78 2.58
CA CYS A 29 9.37 -10.49 1.24
C CYS A 29 8.03 -11.21 1.03
N ASP A 30 6.93 -10.54 1.36
CA ASP A 30 5.58 -11.10 1.28
C ASP A 30 4.89 -10.76 -0.05
N MET A 31 4.84 -11.74 -0.95
CA MET A 31 4.09 -11.63 -2.22
C MET A 31 2.62 -12.06 -2.09
N THR A 32 2.20 -12.52 -0.91
CA THR A 32 0.79 -12.91 -0.66
C THR A 32 -0.16 -11.73 -0.83
N VAL A 33 0.33 -10.51 -0.60
CA VAL A 33 -0.45 -9.26 -0.72
C VAL A 33 -1.10 -9.11 -2.11
N ASP A 34 -0.43 -9.56 -3.20
CA ASP A 34 -1.01 -9.57 -4.56
C ASP A 34 -2.24 -10.51 -4.66
N GLY A 35 -2.35 -11.51 -3.79
CA GLY A 35 -3.49 -12.42 -3.68
C GLY A 35 -4.54 -11.96 -2.66
N SER A 36 -4.10 -11.42 -1.51
CA SER A 36 -4.99 -10.99 -0.43
C SER A 36 -5.70 -9.68 -0.73
N PHE A 37 -5.10 -8.79 -1.51
CA PHE A 37 -5.74 -7.56 -1.97
C PHE A 37 -7.02 -7.85 -2.79
N PRO A 38 -6.99 -8.65 -3.88
CA PRO A 38 -8.22 -9.03 -4.57
C PRO A 38 -9.14 -9.91 -3.71
N MET A 39 -8.60 -10.71 -2.77
CA MET A 39 -9.43 -11.48 -1.85
C MET A 39 -10.37 -10.59 -1.03
N GLY A 40 -9.87 -9.47 -0.52
CA GLY A 40 -10.70 -8.49 0.18
C GLY A 40 -11.82 -7.93 -0.70
N ALA A 41 -11.53 -7.61 -1.95
CA ALA A 41 -12.51 -7.17 -2.94
C ALA A 41 -13.56 -8.24 -3.24
N CYS A 42 -13.14 -9.50 -3.41
CA CYS A 42 -14.03 -10.65 -3.71
C CYS A 42 -14.95 -10.97 -2.53
N VAL A 43 -14.41 -10.97 -1.30
CA VAL A 43 -15.21 -11.20 -0.08
C VAL A 43 -16.23 -10.07 0.09
N LEU A 44 -15.82 -8.82 -0.10
CA LEU A 44 -16.73 -7.68 -0.07
C LEU A 44 -17.84 -7.86 -1.10
N ALA A 45 -17.52 -8.22 -2.35
CA ALA A 45 -18.48 -8.43 -3.42
C ALA A 45 -19.50 -9.53 -3.08
N ALA A 46 -19.03 -10.66 -2.56
CA ALA A 46 -19.89 -11.76 -2.14
C ALA A 46 -20.82 -11.36 -1.00
N CYS A 47 -20.31 -10.68 0.03
CA CYS A 47 -21.09 -10.22 1.16
C CYS A 47 -22.16 -9.19 0.76
N LEU A 48 -21.79 -8.20 -0.06
CA LEU A 48 -22.73 -7.19 -0.54
C LEU A 48 -23.81 -7.80 -1.46
N SER A 49 -23.43 -8.75 -2.31
CA SER A 49 -24.37 -9.48 -3.17
C SER A 49 -25.36 -10.32 -2.35
N SER A 50 -24.95 -10.79 -1.17
CA SER A 50 -25.82 -11.52 -0.21
C SER A 50 -26.66 -10.57 0.67
N GLY A 51 -26.60 -9.25 0.47
CA GLY A 51 -27.36 -8.27 1.23
C GLY A 51 -26.81 -7.92 2.61
N LEU A 52 -25.59 -8.33 2.93
CA LEU A 52 -24.94 -7.99 4.20
C LEU A 52 -24.58 -6.50 4.27
N PRO A 53 -24.63 -5.87 5.46
CA PRO A 53 -24.27 -4.48 5.61
C PRO A 53 -22.76 -4.26 5.32
N PRO A 54 -22.39 -3.11 4.67
CA PRO A 54 -21.02 -2.85 4.22
C PRO A 54 -19.96 -2.91 5.32
N PHE A 55 -20.28 -2.53 6.55
CA PHE A 55 -19.34 -2.61 7.67
C PHE A 55 -18.96 -4.05 8.03
N ILE A 56 -19.95 -4.95 8.04
CA ILE A 56 -19.71 -6.39 8.29
C ILE A 56 -18.90 -6.97 7.13
N ALA A 57 -19.19 -6.58 5.90
CA ALA A 57 -18.46 -7.01 4.71
C ALA A 57 -16.97 -6.58 4.78
N LEU A 58 -16.68 -5.36 5.24
CA LEU A 58 -15.31 -4.87 5.46
C LEU A 58 -14.57 -5.66 6.56
N LEU A 59 -15.26 -5.94 7.67
CA LEU A 59 -14.69 -6.75 8.75
C LEU A 59 -14.36 -8.17 8.27
N LEU A 60 -15.26 -8.79 7.52
CA LEU A 60 -15.04 -10.12 6.94
C LEU A 60 -13.90 -10.11 5.90
N ALA A 61 -13.78 -9.05 5.09
CA ALA A 61 -12.67 -8.88 4.17
C ALA A 61 -11.32 -8.80 4.91
N PHE A 62 -11.26 -8.04 6.02
CA PHE A 62 -10.08 -7.97 6.88
C PHE A 62 -9.73 -9.32 7.48
N CYS A 63 -10.71 -10.04 8.05
CA CYS A 63 -10.51 -11.39 8.60
C CYS A 63 -10.04 -12.39 7.55
N ALA A 64 -10.58 -12.32 6.32
CA ALA A 64 -10.12 -13.15 5.21
C ALA A 64 -8.66 -12.89 4.88
N GLY A 65 -8.22 -11.62 4.86
CA GLY A 65 -6.82 -11.26 4.69
C GLY A 65 -5.92 -11.79 5.82
N LEU A 66 -6.34 -11.70 7.10
CA LEU A 66 -5.63 -12.32 8.21
C LEU A 66 -5.44 -13.82 7.99
N PHE A 67 -6.48 -14.50 7.51
CA PHE A 67 -6.44 -15.93 7.22
C PHE A 67 -5.50 -16.26 6.05
N ALA A 68 -5.45 -15.42 5.00
CA ALA A 68 -4.48 -15.56 3.92
C ALA A 68 -3.03 -15.47 4.43
N GLY A 69 -2.76 -14.49 5.31
CA GLY A 69 -1.45 -14.35 5.96
C GLY A 69 -1.10 -15.54 6.85
N LEU A 70 -2.09 -16.13 7.53
CA LEU A 70 -1.89 -17.34 8.34
C LEU A 70 -1.50 -18.52 7.47
N ILE A 71 -2.10 -18.72 6.30
CA ILE A 71 -1.72 -19.77 5.35
C ILE A 71 -0.26 -19.59 4.93
N THR A 72 0.14 -18.38 4.54
CA THR A 72 1.54 -18.09 4.17
C THR A 72 2.49 -18.39 5.34
N THR A 73 2.11 -18.01 6.55
CA THR A 73 2.90 -18.29 7.76
C THR A 73 3.08 -19.78 7.97
N VAL A 74 2.03 -20.58 7.81
CA VAL A 74 2.09 -22.05 7.95
C VAL A 74 3.02 -22.64 6.87
N ILE A 75 2.89 -22.20 5.61
CA ILE A 75 3.75 -22.65 4.52
C ILE A 75 5.21 -22.33 4.82
N TYR A 76 5.51 -21.12 5.26
CA TYR A 76 6.85 -20.70 5.59
C TYR A 76 7.44 -21.46 6.80
N THR A 77 6.65 -21.62 7.89
CA THR A 77 7.17 -22.15 9.15
C THR A 77 7.18 -23.66 9.22
N GLN A 78 6.12 -24.34 8.74
CA GLN A 78 5.99 -25.80 8.82
C GLN A 78 6.76 -26.50 7.69
N PHE A 79 6.62 -26.00 6.46
CA PHE A 79 7.29 -26.60 5.30
C PHE A 79 8.70 -26.03 5.06
N LYS A 80 9.11 -25.01 5.85
CA LYS A 80 10.44 -24.35 5.73
C LYS A 80 10.73 -23.83 4.32
N ILE A 81 9.68 -23.43 3.60
CA ILE A 81 9.77 -22.85 2.26
C ILE A 81 10.27 -21.40 2.39
N PRO A 82 11.19 -20.92 1.53
CA PRO A 82 11.64 -19.53 1.53
C PRO A 82 10.46 -18.55 1.44
N ASP A 83 10.62 -17.40 2.08
CA ASP A 83 9.59 -16.34 2.22
C ASP A 83 8.95 -15.93 0.91
N LEU A 84 9.76 -15.55 -0.10
CA LEU A 84 9.28 -15.18 -1.43
C LEU A 84 8.44 -16.28 -2.08
N LEU A 85 8.92 -17.53 -2.00
CA LEU A 85 8.23 -18.67 -2.63
C LEU A 85 6.93 -19.01 -1.89
N ALA A 86 6.92 -18.94 -0.55
CA ALA A 86 5.71 -19.13 0.26
C ALA A 86 4.62 -18.11 -0.13
N GLY A 87 5.00 -16.84 -0.32
CA GLY A 87 4.10 -15.79 -0.78
C GLY A 87 3.53 -16.05 -2.17
N ILE A 88 4.38 -16.42 -3.14
CA ILE A 88 3.95 -16.73 -4.52
C ILE A 88 2.99 -17.94 -4.55
N LEU A 89 3.29 -19.00 -3.79
CA LEU A 89 2.42 -20.17 -3.70
C LEU A 89 1.05 -19.81 -3.12
N THR A 90 1.02 -19.03 -2.04
CA THR A 90 -0.24 -18.59 -1.45
C THR A 90 -1.02 -17.69 -2.41
N MET A 91 -0.37 -16.72 -3.06
CA MET A 91 -1.00 -15.86 -4.06
C MET A 91 -1.68 -16.67 -5.17
N THR A 92 -1.01 -17.70 -5.70
CA THR A 92 -1.57 -18.56 -6.77
C THR A 92 -2.75 -19.38 -6.28
N MET A 93 -2.70 -19.92 -5.05
CA MET A 93 -3.83 -20.61 -4.43
C MET A 93 -5.01 -19.66 -4.19
N LEU A 94 -4.76 -18.45 -3.70
CA LEU A 94 -5.78 -17.43 -3.45
C LEU A 94 -6.52 -17.03 -4.73
N TYR A 95 -5.86 -17.04 -5.90
CA TYR A 95 -6.54 -16.77 -7.16
C TYR A 95 -7.75 -17.70 -7.39
N SER A 96 -7.57 -19.01 -7.17
CA SER A 96 -8.65 -19.99 -7.30
C SER A 96 -9.72 -19.84 -6.21
N VAL A 97 -9.31 -19.48 -4.99
CA VAL A 97 -10.24 -19.21 -3.87
C VAL A 97 -11.09 -17.98 -4.20
N ASN A 98 -10.47 -16.91 -4.67
CA ASN A 98 -11.14 -15.66 -5.05
C ASN A 98 -12.21 -15.88 -6.14
N LEU A 99 -11.88 -16.68 -7.17
CA LEU A 99 -12.86 -17.08 -8.19
C LEU A 99 -14.05 -17.83 -7.60
N ARG A 100 -13.81 -18.76 -6.68
CA ARG A 100 -14.91 -19.50 -6.01
C ARG A 100 -15.77 -18.60 -5.15
N ILE A 101 -15.20 -17.67 -4.40
CA ILE A 101 -15.94 -16.67 -3.59
C ILE A 101 -16.87 -15.84 -4.48
N MET A 102 -16.43 -15.48 -5.69
CA MET A 102 -17.22 -14.72 -6.66
C MET A 102 -18.11 -15.61 -7.56
N SER A 103 -18.40 -16.85 -7.15
CA SER A 103 -19.24 -17.79 -7.92
C SER A 103 -18.72 -18.02 -9.35
N ASN A 104 -17.40 -18.18 -9.51
CA ASN A 104 -16.69 -18.34 -10.76
C ASN A 104 -16.81 -17.17 -11.76
N LYS A 105 -17.15 -15.98 -11.27
CA LYS A 105 -17.13 -14.75 -12.07
C LYS A 105 -15.80 -14.05 -11.86
N ALA A 106 -15.10 -13.70 -12.93
CA ALA A 106 -13.84 -12.95 -12.83
C ALA A 106 -14.04 -11.50 -12.36
N ASN A 107 -15.20 -10.92 -12.65
CA ASN A 107 -15.56 -9.55 -12.32
C ASN A 107 -17.01 -9.46 -11.83
N VAL A 108 -17.26 -8.67 -10.79
CA VAL A 108 -18.59 -8.38 -10.24
C VAL A 108 -18.74 -6.87 -10.10
N SER A 109 -19.75 -6.30 -10.79
CA SER A 109 -20.04 -4.86 -10.75
C SER A 109 -20.96 -4.49 -9.57
N PHE A 110 -20.70 -3.35 -8.93
CA PHE A 110 -21.49 -2.81 -7.82
C PHE A 110 -22.54 -1.76 -8.26
N LEU A 111 -22.77 -1.55 -9.56
CA LEU A 111 -23.69 -0.53 -10.07
C LEU A 111 -25.10 -0.61 -9.47
N LYS A 112 -25.54 -1.82 -9.09
CA LYS A 112 -26.89 -2.05 -8.51
C LYS A 112 -26.84 -2.39 -7.02
N ILE A 113 -25.68 -2.37 -6.40
CA ILE A 113 -25.48 -2.81 -5.02
C ILE A 113 -25.06 -1.59 -4.19
N PRO A 114 -25.81 -1.25 -3.11
CA PRO A 114 -25.44 -0.11 -2.26
C PRO A 114 -24.15 -0.41 -1.50
N THR A 115 -23.08 0.31 -1.85
CA THR A 115 -21.80 0.26 -1.15
C THR A 115 -21.77 1.29 -0.02
N LEU A 116 -20.73 1.22 0.85
CA LEU A 116 -20.52 2.24 1.86
C LEU A 116 -20.33 3.63 1.22
N PHE A 117 -19.55 3.69 0.12
CA PHE A 117 -19.27 4.95 -0.56
C PHE A 117 -20.53 5.52 -1.24
N SER A 118 -21.37 4.69 -1.85
CA SER A 118 -22.63 5.17 -2.43
C SER A 118 -23.61 5.70 -1.37
N ARG A 119 -23.61 5.13 -0.16
CA ARG A 119 -24.40 5.65 0.97
C ARG A 119 -23.86 6.98 1.50
N LEU A 120 -22.53 7.10 1.57
CA LEU A 120 -21.89 8.36 1.96
C LEU A 120 -22.16 9.45 0.93
N ASP A 121 -22.06 9.13 -0.36
CA ASP A 121 -22.38 10.08 -1.45
C ASP A 121 -23.82 10.58 -1.36
N ALA A 122 -24.79 9.68 -1.15
CA ALA A 122 -26.19 10.05 -0.97
C ALA A 122 -26.38 10.96 0.27
N PHE A 123 -25.77 10.60 1.41
CA PHE A 123 -25.84 11.40 2.63
C PHE A 123 -25.26 12.81 2.46
N PHE A 124 -24.11 12.94 1.79
CA PHE A 124 -23.50 14.23 1.53
C PHE A 124 -24.27 15.06 0.52
N TYR A 125 -24.84 14.44 -0.50
CA TYR A 125 -25.67 15.11 -1.48
C TYR A 125 -26.94 15.73 -0.83
N ASP A 126 -27.55 15.02 0.11
CA ASP A 126 -28.76 15.50 0.81
C ASP A 126 -28.48 16.64 1.79
N HIS A 127 -27.30 16.66 2.44
CA HIS A 127 -26.99 17.65 3.49
C HIS A 127 -26.11 18.80 3.01
N PHE A 128 -25.32 18.61 1.96
CA PHE A 128 -24.36 19.58 1.43
C PHE A 128 -24.39 19.66 -0.10
N PRO A 129 -25.47 20.17 -0.70
CA PRO A 129 -25.67 20.17 -2.16
C PRO A 129 -24.61 20.97 -2.95
N ASN A 130 -23.86 21.85 -2.28
CA ASN A 130 -22.83 22.69 -2.89
C ASN A 130 -21.42 22.04 -2.89
N LEU A 131 -21.24 20.87 -2.26
CA LEU A 131 -19.97 20.14 -2.24
C LEU A 131 -20.02 18.96 -3.22
N ASP A 132 -18.96 18.78 -4.02
CA ASP A 132 -18.80 17.56 -4.82
C ASP A 132 -18.85 16.34 -3.90
N SER A 133 -19.64 15.33 -4.26
CA SER A 133 -19.86 14.12 -3.44
C SER A 133 -18.56 13.37 -3.13
N GLN A 134 -17.52 13.50 -3.97
CA GLN A 134 -16.18 12.93 -3.73
C GLN A 134 -15.51 13.43 -2.44
N TRP A 135 -15.86 14.62 -1.94
CA TRP A 135 -15.30 15.14 -0.69
C TRP A 135 -15.80 14.37 0.54
N GLY A 136 -17.03 13.86 0.47
CA GLY A 136 -17.58 13.01 1.54
C GLY A 136 -16.80 11.71 1.71
N ILE A 137 -16.49 11.03 0.59
CA ILE A 137 -15.64 9.83 0.59
C ILE A 137 -14.24 10.16 1.10
N LEU A 138 -13.67 11.30 0.65
CA LEU A 138 -12.32 11.71 1.06
C LEU A 138 -12.25 11.96 2.58
N ILE A 139 -13.18 12.70 3.15
CA ILE A 139 -13.23 12.99 4.59
C ILE A 139 -13.33 11.70 5.39
N PHE A 140 -14.22 10.80 5.00
CA PHE A 140 -14.36 9.49 5.63
C PHE A 140 -13.04 8.70 5.58
N LEU A 141 -12.40 8.60 4.40
CA LEU A 141 -11.14 7.87 4.24
C LEU A 141 -10.01 8.49 5.05
N VAL A 142 -9.89 9.82 5.08
CA VAL A 142 -8.88 10.52 5.89
C VAL A 142 -9.04 10.13 7.35
N ILE A 143 -10.25 10.27 7.90
CA ILE A 143 -10.52 9.92 9.31
C ILE A 143 -10.20 8.45 9.55
N PHE A 144 -10.69 7.56 8.69
CA PHE A 144 -10.48 6.12 8.82
C PHE A 144 -9.00 5.73 8.78
N VAL A 145 -8.24 6.25 7.80
CA VAL A 145 -6.80 5.97 7.65
C VAL A 145 -5.99 6.53 8.82
N PHE A 146 -6.33 7.71 9.33
CA PHE A 146 -5.65 8.26 10.51
C PHE A 146 -5.94 7.45 11.78
N ILE A 147 -7.17 6.96 11.97
CA ILE A 147 -7.51 6.03 13.07
C ILE A 147 -6.70 4.73 12.92
N LEU A 148 -6.71 4.15 11.71
CA LEU A 148 -5.97 2.93 11.43
C LEU A 148 -4.46 3.10 11.64
N LYS A 149 -3.90 4.22 11.17
CA LYS A 149 -2.51 4.61 11.43
C LYS A 149 -2.23 4.70 12.93
N GLY A 150 -3.12 5.34 13.68
CA GLY A 150 -2.99 5.45 15.14
C GLY A 150 -2.98 4.08 15.82
N LEU A 151 -3.83 3.15 15.39
CA LEU A 151 -3.84 1.76 15.87
C LEU A 151 -2.53 1.02 15.54
N ILE A 152 -2.01 1.20 14.33
CA ILE A 152 -0.73 0.61 13.91
C ILE A 152 0.44 1.22 14.70
N ASP A 153 0.45 2.53 14.90
CA ASP A 153 1.48 3.20 15.72
C ASP A 153 1.43 2.68 17.15
N LEU A 154 0.23 2.55 17.74
CA LEU A 154 0.04 1.97 19.06
C LEU A 154 0.56 0.52 19.10
N PHE A 155 0.21 -0.30 18.11
CA PHE A 155 0.68 -1.68 18.00
C PHE A 155 2.21 -1.77 18.00
N TYR A 156 2.89 -0.90 17.26
CA TYR A 156 4.37 -0.88 17.25
C TYR A 156 5.00 -0.39 18.54
N HIS A 157 4.28 0.29 19.41
CA HIS A 157 4.74 0.66 20.77
C HIS A 157 4.48 -0.43 21.80
N THR A 158 3.76 -1.51 21.45
CA THR A 158 3.61 -2.69 22.33
C THR A 158 4.87 -3.56 22.29
N ASP A 159 5.00 -4.46 23.29
CA ASP A 159 6.11 -5.42 23.35
C ASP A 159 6.17 -6.31 22.10
N LEU A 160 5.03 -6.67 21.51
CA LEU A 160 4.96 -7.42 20.24
C LEU A 160 5.55 -6.63 19.08
N GLY A 161 5.17 -5.37 18.94
CA GLY A 161 5.67 -4.51 17.86
C GLY A 161 7.16 -4.24 17.97
N LEU A 162 7.66 -4.01 19.20
CA LEU A 162 9.09 -3.85 19.46
C LEU A 162 9.86 -5.14 19.15
N THR A 163 9.30 -6.30 19.55
CA THR A 163 9.86 -7.62 19.23
C THR A 163 9.91 -7.88 17.72
N MET A 164 8.89 -7.45 16.97
CA MET A 164 8.90 -7.52 15.50
C MET A 164 10.04 -6.71 14.88
N GLY A 165 10.25 -5.48 15.35
CA GLY A 165 11.36 -4.64 14.90
C GLY A 165 12.73 -5.23 15.24
N ALA A 166 12.90 -5.77 16.43
CA ALA A 166 14.11 -6.44 16.86
C ALA A 166 14.37 -7.73 16.06
N LEU A 167 13.32 -8.50 15.74
CA LEU A 167 13.41 -9.71 14.92
C LEU A 167 13.89 -9.41 13.50
N GLY A 168 13.39 -8.34 12.88
CA GLY A 168 13.83 -7.94 11.55
C GLY A 168 15.27 -7.42 11.50
N ALA A 169 15.76 -6.82 12.61
CA ALA A 169 17.12 -6.33 12.71
C ALA A 169 18.12 -7.45 13.05
N ASN A 170 17.79 -8.31 14.02
CA ASN A 170 18.65 -9.42 14.47
C ASN A 170 17.83 -10.57 15.04
N PRO A 171 17.58 -11.63 14.26
CA PRO A 171 16.82 -12.80 14.72
C PRO A 171 17.45 -13.53 15.92
N GLN A 172 18.78 -13.54 16.02
CA GLN A 172 19.50 -14.23 17.11
C GLN A 172 19.19 -13.61 18.48
N LEU A 173 19.02 -12.29 18.53
CA LEU A 173 18.66 -11.57 19.75
C LEU A 173 17.32 -12.08 20.32
N ILE A 174 16.33 -12.29 19.46
CA ILE A 174 14.99 -12.72 19.86
C ILE A 174 15.00 -14.17 20.33
N ILE A 175 15.77 -15.04 19.67
CA ILE A 175 15.94 -16.45 20.06
C ILE A 175 16.62 -16.55 21.41
N SER A 176 17.65 -15.73 21.70
CA SER A 176 18.34 -15.73 23.00
C SER A 176 17.44 -15.25 24.15
N GLN A 177 16.41 -14.47 23.86
CA GLN A 177 15.40 -14.05 24.83
C GLN A 177 14.27 -15.09 25.03
N GLY A 178 14.34 -16.25 24.36
CA GLY A 178 13.35 -17.34 24.48
C GLY A 178 12.05 -17.11 23.72
N VAL A 179 11.98 -16.07 22.85
CA VAL A 179 10.78 -15.79 22.05
C VAL A 179 10.83 -16.59 20.75
N ASN A 180 9.71 -17.19 20.36
CA ASN A 180 9.62 -17.93 19.10
C ASN A 180 9.50 -16.97 17.90
N PRO A 181 10.53 -16.90 17.02
CA PRO A 181 10.55 -15.97 15.89
C PRO A 181 9.45 -16.24 14.87
N ASN A 182 8.99 -17.50 14.75
CA ASN A 182 7.97 -17.89 13.79
C ASN A 182 6.59 -17.32 14.15
N VAL A 183 6.27 -17.26 15.44
CA VAL A 183 5.01 -16.68 15.93
C VAL A 183 4.98 -15.19 15.67
N VAL A 184 6.08 -14.49 15.98
CA VAL A 184 6.20 -13.04 15.80
C VAL A 184 6.10 -12.67 14.32
N ARG A 185 6.80 -13.40 13.43
CA ARG A 185 6.67 -13.23 11.97
C ARG A 185 5.24 -13.48 11.51
N GLY A 186 4.62 -14.57 11.99
CA GLY A 186 3.26 -14.92 11.61
C GLY A 186 2.25 -13.82 11.93
N ILE A 187 2.33 -13.20 13.10
CA ILE A 187 1.47 -12.09 13.46
C ILE A 187 1.64 -10.92 12.48
N GLY A 188 2.88 -10.55 12.15
CA GLY A 188 3.13 -9.46 11.21
C GLY A 188 2.65 -9.74 9.78
N ILE A 189 2.83 -10.97 9.29
CA ILE A 189 2.33 -11.41 7.97
C ILE A 189 0.79 -11.38 7.96
N CYS A 190 0.13 -11.86 9.02
CA CYS A 190 -1.32 -11.82 9.13
C CYS A 190 -1.85 -10.38 9.10
N VAL A 191 -1.30 -9.49 9.93
CA VAL A 191 -1.72 -8.09 9.98
C VAL A 191 -1.50 -7.40 8.63
N SER A 192 -0.37 -7.62 7.96
CA SER A 192 -0.07 -7.08 6.64
C SER A 192 -1.13 -7.49 5.61
N ASN A 193 -1.44 -8.78 5.53
CA ASN A 193 -2.43 -9.32 4.59
C ASN A 193 -3.86 -8.90 4.93
N GLY A 194 -4.18 -8.74 6.22
CA GLY A 194 -5.44 -8.15 6.67
C GLY A 194 -5.62 -6.71 6.16
N LEU A 195 -4.59 -5.87 6.31
CA LEU A 195 -4.59 -4.49 5.79
C LEU A 195 -4.66 -4.45 4.27
N ALA A 196 -3.98 -5.36 3.59
CA ALA A 196 -4.03 -5.48 2.13
C ALA A 196 -5.44 -5.84 1.64
N ALA A 197 -6.11 -6.80 2.27
CA ALA A 197 -7.49 -7.17 1.95
C ALA A 197 -8.47 -6.03 2.23
N LEU A 198 -8.30 -5.31 3.33
CA LEU A 198 -9.11 -4.14 3.65
C LEU A 198 -8.95 -3.04 2.58
N ALA A 199 -7.71 -2.77 2.16
CA ALA A 199 -7.43 -1.84 1.07
C ALA A 199 -8.05 -2.28 -0.26
N GLY A 200 -8.01 -3.59 -0.58
CA GLY A 200 -8.66 -4.16 -1.75
C GLY A 200 -10.18 -4.00 -1.73
N ALA A 201 -10.80 -4.18 -0.57
CA ALA A 201 -12.23 -3.93 -0.39
C ALA A 201 -12.61 -2.46 -0.64
N PHE A 202 -11.84 -1.51 -0.10
CA PHE A 202 -12.04 -0.07 -0.37
C PHE A 202 -11.80 0.28 -1.84
N ALA A 203 -10.75 -0.31 -2.45
CA ALA A 203 -10.45 -0.10 -3.87
C ALA A 203 -11.60 -0.59 -4.76
N ALA A 204 -12.19 -1.75 -4.46
CA ALA A 204 -13.33 -2.28 -5.19
C ALA A 204 -14.57 -1.39 -5.05
N MET A 205 -14.84 -0.87 -3.85
CA MET A 205 -15.94 0.10 -3.65
C MET A 205 -15.73 1.40 -4.43
N TYR A 206 -14.49 1.88 -4.49
CA TYR A 206 -14.17 3.11 -5.21
C TYR A 206 -14.22 2.92 -6.74
N ASN A 207 -13.73 1.80 -7.23
CA ASN A 207 -13.76 1.46 -8.66
C ASN A 207 -15.17 1.08 -9.14
N GLY A 208 -16.08 0.72 -8.23
CA GLY A 208 -17.44 0.26 -8.56
C GLY A 208 -17.51 -1.19 -9.06
N PHE A 209 -16.44 -1.95 -8.96
CA PHE A 209 -16.38 -3.38 -9.30
C PHE A 209 -15.27 -4.10 -8.53
N ALA A 210 -15.45 -5.40 -8.33
CA ALA A 210 -14.41 -6.31 -7.85
C ALA A 210 -13.92 -7.18 -9.01
N ASP A 211 -12.61 -7.33 -9.13
CA ASP A 211 -11.96 -8.17 -10.14
C ASP A 211 -10.87 -9.02 -9.50
N VAL A 212 -10.79 -10.30 -9.87
CA VAL A 212 -9.81 -11.23 -9.29
C VAL A 212 -8.36 -10.86 -9.67
N GLY A 213 -8.18 -10.19 -10.81
CA GLY A 213 -6.89 -9.78 -11.34
C GLY A 213 -6.37 -8.42 -10.82
N MET A 214 -7.16 -7.69 -9.99
CA MET A 214 -6.80 -6.33 -9.56
C MET A 214 -5.58 -6.26 -8.62
N GLY A 215 -5.14 -7.41 -8.10
CA GLY A 215 -3.96 -7.50 -7.23
C GLY A 215 -2.63 -7.61 -7.96
N THR A 216 -2.62 -7.84 -9.27
CA THR A 216 -1.37 -8.09 -10.00
C THR A 216 -0.42 -6.88 -9.97
N GLY A 217 0.76 -7.04 -9.34
CA GLY A 217 1.78 -6.00 -9.22
C GLY A 217 1.49 -4.93 -8.17
N VAL A 218 0.51 -5.15 -7.31
CA VAL A 218 0.15 -4.22 -6.23
C VAL A 218 1.27 -4.16 -5.19
N VAL A 219 1.93 -5.29 -4.86
CA VAL A 219 3.11 -5.33 -3.98
C VAL A 219 4.22 -4.43 -4.52
N VAL A 220 4.52 -4.54 -5.83
CA VAL A 220 5.61 -3.76 -6.45
C VAL A 220 5.30 -2.26 -6.40
N SER A 221 4.04 -1.87 -6.66
CA SER A 221 3.60 -0.48 -6.50
C SER A 221 3.65 0.00 -5.05
N GLY A 222 3.35 -0.91 -4.10
CA GLY A 222 3.47 -0.66 -2.67
C GLY A 222 4.91 -0.41 -2.22
N LEU A 223 5.84 -1.25 -2.67
CA LEU A 223 7.27 -1.07 -2.41
C LEU A 223 7.81 0.24 -3.01
N ALA A 224 7.40 0.59 -4.23
CA ALA A 224 7.75 1.87 -4.83
C ALA A 224 7.25 3.06 -4.01
N SER A 225 5.99 2.99 -3.54
CA SER A 225 5.39 4.00 -2.66
C SER A 225 6.16 4.14 -1.34
N LEU A 226 6.54 3.00 -0.74
CA LEU A 226 7.32 2.96 0.49
C LEU A 226 8.69 3.63 0.31
N MET A 227 9.40 3.29 -0.75
CA MET A 227 10.72 3.86 -1.05
C MET A 227 10.66 5.35 -1.35
N LEU A 228 9.62 5.82 -2.07
CA LEU A 228 9.40 7.26 -2.28
C LEU A 228 9.17 8.00 -0.95
N GLY A 229 8.40 7.41 -0.05
CA GLY A 229 8.19 7.97 1.29
C GLY A 229 9.51 8.06 2.07
N GLU A 230 10.35 7.02 2.00
CA GLU A 230 11.67 7.00 2.65
C GLU A 230 12.64 8.05 2.12
N PHE A 231 12.55 8.34 0.83
CA PHE A 231 13.38 9.36 0.21
C PHE A 231 13.04 10.77 0.71
N ILE A 232 11.75 11.05 0.92
CA ILE A 232 11.28 12.40 1.29
C ILE A 232 11.51 12.69 2.77
N LEU A 233 11.22 11.72 3.64
CA LEU A 233 11.28 11.87 5.09
C LEU A 233 12.17 10.79 5.71
N ARG A 234 13.39 11.15 6.09
CA ARG A 234 14.30 10.27 6.84
C ARG A 234 14.09 10.48 8.34
N SER A 235 13.57 9.48 9.03
CA SER A 235 13.40 9.50 10.49
C SER A 235 13.42 8.08 11.06
N ASN A 236 13.95 7.96 12.28
CA ASN A 236 13.97 6.69 13.02
C ASN A 236 12.73 6.50 13.90
N LYS A 237 11.90 7.54 14.09
CA LYS A 237 10.67 7.44 14.88
C LYS A 237 9.59 6.69 14.11
N ILE A 238 8.98 5.65 14.68
CA ILE A 238 7.96 4.80 14.06
C ILE A 238 6.78 5.62 13.54
N THR A 239 6.27 6.56 14.34
CA THR A 239 5.14 7.43 13.96
C THR A 239 5.43 8.27 12.71
N VAL A 240 6.68 8.70 12.50
CA VAL A 240 7.09 9.41 11.30
C VAL A 240 7.26 8.44 10.14
N GLN A 241 7.69 7.21 10.40
CA GLN A 241 7.83 6.18 9.38
C GLN A 241 6.47 5.79 8.79
N THR A 242 5.45 5.59 9.60
CA THR A 242 4.08 5.31 9.13
C THR A 242 3.47 6.49 8.39
N THR A 243 3.74 7.73 8.82
CA THR A 243 3.30 8.94 8.10
C THR A 243 3.96 9.06 6.72
N ARG A 244 5.27 8.79 6.61
CA ARG A 244 5.98 8.85 5.33
C ARG A 244 5.47 7.81 4.33
N VAL A 245 5.01 6.65 4.82
CA VAL A 245 4.38 5.61 3.99
C VAL A 245 3.13 6.15 3.30
N LEU A 246 2.26 6.83 4.05
CA LEU A 246 1.05 7.44 3.50
C LEU A 246 1.38 8.55 2.49
N ILE A 247 2.35 9.41 2.81
CA ILE A 247 2.81 10.46 1.89
C ILE A 247 3.38 9.84 0.60
N GLY A 248 4.20 8.79 0.72
CA GLY A 248 4.77 8.08 -0.43
C GLY A 248 3.69 7.46 -1.32
N SER A 249 2.63 6.89 -0.72
CA SER A 249 1.49 6.35 -1.46
C SER A 249 0.75 7.44 -2.26
N ILE A 250 0.48 8.58 -1.65
CA ILE A 250 -0.17 9.72 -2.32
C ILE A 250 0.68 10.22 -3.50
N ILE A 251 1.99 10.39 -3.28
CA ILE A 251 2.91 10.86 -4.32
C ILE A 251 3.01 9.87 -5.46
N TYR A 252 3.11 8.56 -5.16
CA TYR A 252 3.13 7.52 -6.18
C TYR A 252 1.85 7.56 -7.04
N ARG A 253 0.67 7.70 -6.42
CA ARG A 253 -0.60 7.82 -7.14
C ARG A 253 -0.69 9.10 -7.95
N ALA A 254 -0.17 10.22 -7.45
CA ALA A 254 -0.06 11.46 -8.21
C ALA A 254 0.80 11.28 -9.47
N LEU A 255 1.97 10.65 -9.34
CA LEU A 255 2.85 10.35 -10.47
C LEU A 255 2.19 9.41 -11.48
N MET A 256 1.47 8.38 -11.01
CA MET A 256 0.73 7.46 -11.87
C MET A 256 -0.38 8.18 -12.64
N MET A 257 -1.11 9.08 -12.00
CA MET A 257 -2.15 9.86 -12.65
C MET A 257 -1.59 10.83 -13.68
N LEU A 258 -0.46 11.48 -13.35
CA LEU A 258 0.28 12.30 -14.32
C LEU A 258 0.75 11.47 -15.51
N ALA A 259 1.35 10.31 -15.29
CA ALA A 259 1.78 9.40 -16.36
C ALA A 259 0.61 9.00 -17.27
N ARG A 260 -0.56 8.69 -16.67
CA ARG A 260 -1.78 8.37 -17.42
C ARG A 260 -2.30 9.56 -18.22
N SER A 261 -2.32 10.76 -17.63
CA SER A 261 -2.81 11.98 -18.29
C SER A 261 -1.91 12.41 -19.46
N TYR A 262 -0.58 12.35 -19.26
CA TYR A 262 0.37 12.64 -20.36
C TYR A 262 0.44 11.52 -21.39
N GLY A 263 0.29 10.25 -20.98
CA GLY A 263 0.26 9.09 -21.87
C GLY A 263 -0.86 9.17 -22.89
N TYR A 264 -2.03 9.71 -22.51
CA TYR A 264 -3.12 9.95 -23.45
C TYR A 264 -2.75 10.91 -24.59
N LYS A 265 -1.92 11.94 -24.32
CA LYS A 265 -1.42 12.87 -25.34
C LYS A 265 -0.45 12.20 -26.34
N ILE A 266 0.23 11.14 -25.92
CA ILE A 266 1.21 10.38 -26.72
C ILE A 266 0.55 9.15 -27.40
N ARG A 267 -0.79 9.04 -27.36
CA ARG A 267 -1.58 7.89 -27.88
C ARG A 267 -1.20 6.54 -27.23
N MET A 268 -0.80 6.53 -25.97
CA MET A 268 -0.57 5.29 -25.24
C MET A 268 -1.87 4.51 -25.05
N THR A 269 -1.81 3.22 -25.29
CA THR A 269 -2.93 2.30 -25.02
C THR A 269 -2.99 1.94 -23.53
N PRO A 270 -4.13 1.46 -23.01
CA PRO A 270 -4.22 0.99 -21.63
C PRO A 270 -3.20 -0.10 -21.28
N ASN A 271 -2.73 -0.89 -22.25
CA ASN A 271 -1.70 -1.90 -22.06
C ASN A 271 -0.31 -1.29 -21.83
N ASP A 272 -0.02 -0.15 -22.43
CA ASP A 272 1.25 0.56 -22.26
C ASP A 272 1.37 1.19 -20.86
N LEU A 273 0.26 1.35 -20.15
CA LEU A 273 0.28 1.83 -18.76
C LEU A 273 1.03 0.87 -17.83
N LYS A 274 1.02 -0.45 -18.09
CA LYS A 274 1.82 -1.40 -17.32
C LYS A 274 3.32 -1.18 -17.53
N LEU A 275 3.73 -0.86 -18.74
CA LEU A 275 5.13 -0.49 -19.06
C LEU A 275 5.50 0.83 -18.37
N ALA A 276 4.62 1.83 -18.42
CA ALA A 276 4.83 3.12 -17.76
C ALA A 276 4.96 2.96 -16.24
N THR A 277 4.15 2.08 -15.61
CA THR A 277 4.27 1.77 -14.17
C THR A 277 5.62 1.15 -13.86
N GLY A 278 6.07 0.17 -14.65
CA GLY A 278 7.38 -0.48 -14.47
C GLY A 278 8.54 0.50 -14.60
N LEU A 279 8.51 1.36 -15.62
CA LEU A 279 9.51 2.42 -15.80
C LEU A 279 9.54 3.41 -14.63
N LEU A 280 8.37 3.83 -14.16
CA LEU A 280 8.25 4.73 -13.02
C LEU A 280 8.81 4.11 -11.75
N ILE A 281 8.54 2.82 -11.50
CA ILE A 281 9.11 2.07 -10.37
C ILE A 281 10.64 2.01 -10.47
N ILE A 282 11.19 1.68 -11.64
CA ILE A 282 12.64 1.65 -11.87
C ILE A 282 13.24 3.03 -11.59
N LEU A 283 12.62 4.09 -12.09
CA LEU A 283 13.07 5.46 -11.89
C LEU A 283 13.05 5.84 -10.41
N CYS A 284 11.97 5.49 -9.69
CA CYS A 284 11.87 5.68 -8.24
C CYS A 284 12.98 4.93 -7.49
N LEU A 285 13.26 3.68 -7.86
CA LEU A 285 14.32 2.87 -7.25
C LEU A 285 15.70 3.45 -7.51
N ILE A 286 15.98 3.93 -8.72
CA ILE A 286 17.25 4.58 -9.08
C ILE A 286 17.43 5.86 -8.26
N ILE A 287 16.42 6.71 -8.17
CA ILE A 287 16.47 7.95 -7.39
C ILE A 287 16.72 7.66 -5.91
N THR A 288 16.09 6.62 -5.37
CA THR A 288 16.20 6.25 -3.96
C THR A 288 17.56 5.59 -3.63
N ARG A 289 18.09 4.77 -4.53
CA ARG A 289 19.36 4.05 -4.33
C ARG A 289 20.60 4.88 -4.61
N THR A 290 20.50 5.85 -5.50
CA THR A 290 21.62 6.73 -5.78
C THR A 290 21.61 7.80 -4.70
N ASP A 291 22.75 7.99 -4.01
CA ASP A 291 23.00 9.17 -3.16
C ASP A 291 23.06 10.47 -4.01
N CYS A 292 22.16 10.54 -5.01
CA CYS A 292 22.04 11.67 -5.92
C CYS A 292 21.83 12.98 -5.19
N VAL A 293 21.09 12.95 -4.06
CA VAL A 293 20.85 14.17 -3.27
C VAL A 293 22.12 14.60 -2.53
N GLU A 294 22.93 13.66 -2.05
CA GLU A 294 24.22 14.01 -1.43
C GLU A 294 25.24 14.48 -2.49
N ARG A 295 25.29 13.81 -3.65
CA ARG A 295 26.09 14.26 -4.79
C ARG A 295 25.62 15.62 -5.33
N PHE A 296 24.31 15.84 -5.42
CA PHE A 296 23.76 17.11 -5.86
C PHE A 296 23.97 18.22 -4.82
N LYS A 297 23.85 17.93 -3.51
CA LYS A 297 24.22 18.86 -2.44
C LYS A 297 25.73 19.15 -2.43
N LYS A 298 26.59 18.15 -2.61
CA LYS A 298 28.03 18.35 -2.75
C LYS A 298 28.37 19.19 -3.99
N TRP A 299 27.78 18.85 -5.13
CA TRP A 299 27.99 19.60 -6.38
C TRP A 299 27.53 21.06 -6.26
N LYS A 300 26.34 21.31 -5.64
CA LYS A 300 25.83 22.66 -5.38
C LYS A 300 26.69 23.43 -4.37
N SER A 301 27.20 22.75 -3.35
CA SER A 301 28.14 23.32 -2.36
C SER A 301 29.49 23.67 -3.00
N GLU A 302 30.04 22.80 -3.86
CA GLU A 302 31.28 23.03 -4.60
C GLU A 302 31.13 24.16 -5.63
N ARG A 303 30.00 24.23 -6.33
CA ARG A 303 29.70 25.32 -7.26
C ARG A 303 29.56 26.68 -6.53
N ASN A 304 28.94 26.70 -5.36
CA ASN A 304 28.85 27.90 -4.53
C ASN A 304 30.23 28.31 -3.95
N LYS A 305 31.11 27.37 -3.60
CA LYS A 305 32.47 27.65 -3.18
C LYS A 305 33.34 28.19 -4.31
N ASN A 306 33.21 27.62 -5.52
CA ASN A 306 33.92 28.11 -6.70
C ASN A 306 33.45 29.51 -7.15
N ASN A 307 32.17 29.80 -7.03
CA ASN A 307 31.63 31.14 -7.30
C ASN A 307 32.01 32.16 -6.21
N ALA A 308 32.28 31.72 -4.97
CA ALA A 308 32.76 32.59 -3.89
C ALA A 308 34.29 32.81 -3.93
N GLN A 309 35.04 31.91 -4.59
CA GLN A 309 36.51 32.02 -4.73
C GLN A 309 36.93 32.77 -6.01
N ASN A 310 35.98 33.02 -6.96
CA ASN A 310 36.22 33.89 -8.12
C ASN A 310 35.28 35.09 -8.07
N PRO A 311 35.49 36.08 -7.18
CA PRO A 311 34.89 37.38 -7.34
C PRO A 311 35.79 38.23 -8.23
N ALA A 312 35.32 38.56 -9.42
CA ALA A 312 35.88 39.60 -10.29
C ALA A 312 37.11 39.23 -11.15
N ASP A 313 36.81 38.81 -12.36
CA ASP A 313 37.51 39.38 -13.50
C ASP A 313 36.47 39.92 -14.49
N GLY A 314 35.93 41.09 -14.18
CA GLY A 314 34.88 41.77 -14.93
C GLY A 314 34.93 43.24 -14.72
N GLY A 315 36.07 43.86 -15.03
CA GLY A 315 36.14 45.29 -15.01
C GLY A 315 37.49 45.84 -15.48
N THR A 316 37.70 45.86 -16.77
CA THR A 316 38.40 46.95 -17.52
C THR A 316 38.61 46.50 -18.96
N LYS A 317 37.77 46.94 -19.83
CA LYS A 317 38.10 47.75 -21.00
C LYS A 317 36.82 48.07 -21.79
#